data_54a4cee579b0735acd7ab3c20b5c5a1d
#
_entry.id   54a4cee579b0735acd7ab3c20b5c5a1d
#
_cell.length_a   1.000
_cell.length_b   1.000
_cell.length_c   1.000
_cell.angle_alpha   90.00
_cell.angle_beta   90.00
_cell.angle_gamma   90.00
#
_symmetry.space_group_name_H-M   'P 1'
#
loop_
_entity.id
_entity.type
_entity.pdbx_description
1 polymer ?
#
loop_
_entity_poly.entity_id
_entity_poly.type
_entity_poly.pdbx_seq_one_letter_code
_entity_poly.pdbx_strand_id
1 'polypeptide(L)'
;MGGSGSSRAVFIRLWEAYGHGRLDDALHLVDPDCTLHVSVTDRIYRGHEGVRAGMVEFRKAWKSATLTSDEVIEVDSQTIVVTGHVTAFDHSGKRIYDAPLVWIALFSQGRLLGVTSYASRADALTAAAEARSEVD
;
A
#
# COMPACT_ATOMS: atom_id res chain seq x y z
N MET A 1 -12.08 21.33 -4.69
CA MET A 1 -10.89 20.81 -4.45
C MET A 1 -10.77 19.35 -4.65
N GLY A 2 -9.84 18.96 -5.34
CA GLY A 2 -9.67 17.57 -5.63
C GLY A 2 -9.24 16.71 -4.46
N GLY A 3 -9.40 17.19 -3.24
CA GLY A 3 -8.91 16.50 -2.07
C GLY A 3 -9.50 15.12 -1.86
N SER A 4 -10.80 14.97 -2.11
CA SER A 4 -11.46 13.72 -1.84
C SER A 4 -10.97 12.59 -2.75
N GLY A 5 -10.64 12.89 -3.99
CA GLY A 5 -10.14 11.88 -4.90
C GLY A 5 -8.65 11.63 -4.76
N SER A 6 -7.93 12.49 -4.03
CA SER A 6 -6.48 12.45 -4.06
C SER A 6 -5.89 11.23 -3.39
N SER A 7 -6.42 10.75 -2.28
CA SER A 7 -5.86 9.57 -1.61
C SER A 7 -5.92 8.35 -2.51
N ARG A 8 -7.06 8.14 -3.14
CA ARG A 8 -7.22 7.03 -4.07
C ARG A 8 -6.31 7.19 -5.28
N ALA A 9 -6.27 8.40 -5.85
CA ALA A 9 -5.44 8.68 -7.02
C ALA A 9 -3.96 8.53 -6.70
N VAL A 10 -3.53 9.01 -5.53
CA VAL A 10 -2.15 8.88 -5.08
C VAL A 10 -1.78 7.40 -4.92
N PHE A 11 -2.66 6.61 -4.31
CA PHE A 11 -2.43 5.18 -4.13
C PHE A 11 -2.22 4.49 -5.48
N ILE A 12 -3.08 4.77 -6.44
CA ILE A 12 -3.00 4.16 -7.77
C ILE A 12 -1.70 4.55 -8.46
N ARG A 13 -1.34 5.84 -8.45
CA ARG A 13 -0.10 6.32 -9.07
C ARG A 13 1.13 5.73 -8.42
N LEU A 14 1.11 5.64 -7.08
CA LEU A 14 2.23 5.06 -6.35
C LEU A 14 2.43 3.59 -6.74
N TRP A 15 1.34 2.84 -6.79
CA TRP A 15 1.41 1.43 -7.14
C TRP A 15 1.88 1.24 -8.59
N GLU A 16 1.41 2.07 -9.51
CA GLU A 16 1.87 2.01 -10.90
C GLU A 16 3.36 2.29 -11.00
N ALA A 17 3.84 3.32 -10.31
CA ALA A 17 5.26 3.65 -10.32
C ALA A 17 6.10 2.48 -9.78
N TYR A 18 5.67 1.89 -8.67
CA TYR A 18 6.35 0.75 -8.10
C TYR A 18 6.34 -0.45 -9.07
N GLY A 19 5.20 -0.75 -9.66
CA GLY A 19 5.05 -1.87 -10.58
C GLY A 19 5.92 -1.75 -11.83
N HIS A 20 6.21 -0.52 -12.24
CA HIS A 20 7.08 -0.25 -13.40
C HIS A 20 8.54 -0.04 -13.02
N GLY A 21 8.90 -0.24 -11.76
CA GLY A 21 10.27 -0.09 -11.30
C GLY A 21 10.74 1.33 -11.09
N ARG A 22 9.84 2.30 -11.11
CA ARG A 22 10.17 3.71 -10.91
C ARG A 22 10.13 4.06 -9.43
N LEU A 23 11.12 3.55 -8.68
CA LEU A 23 11.14 3.69 -7.23
C LEU A 23 11.20 5.14 -6.76
N ASP A 24 11.99 5.98 -7.45
CA ASP A 24 12.09 7.37 -7.06
C ASP A 24 10.76 8.12 -7.24
N ASP A 25 10.05 7.82 -8.33
CA ASP A 25 8.72 8.40 -8.54
C ASP A 25 7.74 7.93 -7.47
N ALA A 26 7.81 6.65 -7.10
CA ALA A 26 6.97 6.12 -6.03
C ALA A 26 7.27 6.83 -4.70
N LEU A 27 8.55 7.03 -4.38
CA LEU A 27 8.94 7.67 -3.12
C LEU A 27 8.52 9.13 -3.03
N HIS A 28 8.35 9.83 -4.17
CA HIS A 28 7.80 11.18 -4.14
C HIS A 28 6.38 11.22 -3.60
N LEU A 29 5.66 10.11 -3.69
CA LEU A 29 4.29 10.00 -3.21
C LEU A 29 4.22 9.44 -1.79
N VAL A 30 5.37 9.22 -1.16
CA VAL A 30 5.49 8.65 0.19
C VAL A 30 6.01 9.72 1.14
N ASP A 31 5.32 9.86 2.28
CA ASP A 31 5.74 10.80 3.32
C ASP A 31 7.06 10.35 3.94
N PRO A 32 7.99 11.27 4.27
CA PRO A 32 9.24 10.89 4.92
C PRO A 32 9.07 10.13 6.24
N ASP A 33 7.90 10.27 6.88
CA ASP A 33 7.60 9.58 8.14
C ASP A 33 6.74 8.33 7.93
N CYS A 34 6.62 7.86 6.69
CA CYS A 34 5.78 6.72 6.37
C CYS A 34 6.19 5.46 7.12
N THR A 35 5.21 4.70 7.56
CA THR A 35 5.41 3.39 8.16
C THR A 35 4.64 2.36 7.31
N LEU A 36 5.35 1.35 6.85
CA LEU A 36 4.79 0.30 6.03
C LEU A 36 4.89 -1.02 6.79
N HIS A 37 3.75 -1.58 7.17
CA HIS A 37 3.70 -2.88 7.83
C HIS A 37 3.20 -3.93 6.85
N VAL A 38 4.06 -4.87 6.54
CA VAL A 38 3.79 -5.92 5.54
C VAL A 38 3.61 -7.24 6.26
N SER A 39 2.39 -7.80 6.22
CA SER A 39 2.06 -9.01 6.96
C SER A 39 2.83 -10.24 6.48
N VAL A 40 3.15 -10.29 5.18
CA VAL A 40 3.87 -11.44 4.61
C VAL A 40 5.22 -11.65 5.28
N THR A 41 5.95 -10.58 5.56
CA THR A 41 7.26 -10.65 6.20
C THR A 41 7.20 -10.31 7.68
N ASP A 42 6.06 -9.80 8.15
CA ASP A 42 5.87 -9.28 9.49
C ASP A 42 6.92 -8.22 9.86
N ARG A 43 7.34 -7.46 8.86
CA ARG A 43 8.32 -6.39 9.05
C ARG A 43 7.66 -5.04 8.96
N ILE A 44 8.28 -4.08 9.66
CA ILE A 44 7.87 -2.68 9.60
C ILE A 44 9.01 -1.90 8.95
N TYR A 45 8.70 -1.20 7.87
CA TYR A 45 9.65 -0.35 7.15
C TYR A 45 9.29 1.09 7.45
N ARG A 46 10.27 1.89 7.86
CA ARG A 46 10.03 3.26 8.28
C ARG A 46 10.81 4.25 7.45
N GLY A 47 10.12 5.34 7.08
CA GLY A 47 10.71 6.44 6.32
C GLY A 47 11.02 6.07 4.88
N HIS A 48 11.53 7.03 4.12
CA HIS A 48 11.88 6.78 2.70
C HIS A 48 12.91 5.68 2.56
N GLU A 49 13.92 5.69 3.42
CA GLU A 49 14.98 4.69 3.35
C GLU A 49 14.43 3.29 3.63
N GLY A 50 13.61 3.14 4.66
CA GLY A 50 13.00 1.85 4.99
C GLY A 50 12.05 1.37 3.92
N VAL A 51 11.19 2.25 3.41
CA VAL A 51 10.24 1.90 2.35
C VAL A 51 10.98 1.49 1.07
N ARG A 52 12.03 2.25 0.71
CA ARG A 52 12.86 1.89 -0.44
C ARG A 52 13.49 0.50 -0.26
N ALA A 53 14.03 0.24 0.93
CA ALA A 53 14.65 -1.07 1.22
C ALA A 53 13.65 -2.20 1.05
N GLY A 54 12.42 -2.01 1.54
CA GLY A 54 11.36 -3.00 1.38
C GLY A 54 11.00 -3.24 -0.08
N MET A 55 10.87 -2.16 -0.86
CA MET A 55 10.57 -2.26 -2.27
C MET A 55 11.66 -3.00 -3.04
N VAL A 56 12.92 -2.68 -2.75
CA VAL A 56 14.06 -3.35 -3.39
C VAL A 56 14.09 -4.83 -3.02
N GLU A 57 13.84 -5.15 -1.76
CA GLU A 57 13.83 -6.54 -1.29
C GLU A 57 12.78 -7.38 -2.03
N PHE A 58 11.57 -6.84 -2.21
CA PHE A 58 10.55 -7.54 -2.96
C PHE A 58 10.95 -7.75 -4.42
N ARG A 59 11.59 -6.76 -5.03
CA ARG A 59 11.96 -6.89 -6.44
C ARG A 59 13.13 -7.83 -6.69
N LYS A 60 13.90 -8.15 -5.69
CA LYS A 60 14.96 -9.16 -5.83
C LYS A 60 14.37 -10.54 -6.10
N ALA A 61 13.25 -10.86 -5.45
CA ALA A 61 12.61 -12.16 -5.60
C ALA A 61 11.64 -12.17 -6.78
N TRP A 62 11.07 -11.02 -7.14
CA TRP A 62 9.99 -10.94 -8.11
C TRP A 62 10.43 -10.17 -9.34
N LYS A 63 10.24 -10.78 -10.52
CA LYS A 63 10.43 -10.05 -11.77
C LYS A 63 9.35 -8.98 -11.91
N SER A 64 8.11 -9.34 -11.56
CA SER A 64 6.99 -8.43 -11.63
C SER A 64 5.99 -8.75 -10.53
N ALA A 65 5.23 -7.73 -10.14
CA ALA A 65 4.14 -7.90 -9.21
C ALA A 65 2.98 -7.05 -9.71
N THR A 66 1.80 -7.63 -9.70
CA THR A 66 0.59 -6.95 -10.16
C THR A 66 -0.40 -6.89 -9.01
N LEU A 67 -0.90 -5.69 -8.75
CA LEU A 67 -2.00 -5.48 -7.82
C LEU A 67 -3.29 -5.38 -8.63
N THR A 68 -4.25 -6.22 -8.32
CA THR A 68 -5.58 -6.09 -8.86
C THR A 68 -6.48 -5.61 -7.72
N SER A 69 -6.98 -4.39 -7.84
CA SER A 69 -7.86 -3.83 -6.82
C SER A 69 -9.29 -4.25 -7.12
N ASP A 70 -9.91 -4.95 -6.19
CA ASP A 70 -11.32 -5.29 -6.30
C ASP A 70 -12.18 -4.13 -5.78
N GLU A 71 -11.72 -3.50 -4.71
CA GLU A 71 -12.48 -2.45 -4.06
C GLU A 71 -11.55 -1.46 -3.39
N VAL A 72 -11.84 -0.17 -3.54
CA VAL A 72 -11.15 0.90 -2.81
C VAL A 72 -12.24 1.70 -2.09
N ILE A 73 -12.24 1.63 -0.77
CA ILE A 73 -13.25 2.30 0.05
C ILE A 73 -12.63 3.53 0.68
N GLU A 74 -13.16 4.71 0.39
CA GLU A 74 -12.71 5.94 1.04
C GLU A 74 -13.47 6.09 2.36
N VAL A 75 -12.77 5.82 3.47
CA VAL A 75 -13.35 5.96 4.80
C VAL A 75 -13.45 7.43 5.17
N ASP A 76 -12.41 8.19 4.84
CA ASP A 76 -12.43 9.65 4.93
C ASP A 76 -11.40 10.19 3.93
N SER A 77 -11.13 11.50 3.97
CA SER A 77 -10.24 12.13 2.99
C SER A 77 -8.80 11.65 3.07
N GLN A 78 -8.42 11.00 4.16
CA GLN A 78 -7.03 10.58 4.41
C GLN A 78 -6.88 9.09 4.62
N THR A 79 -7.97 8.32 4.57
CA THR A 79 -7.94 6.90 4.89
C THR A 79 -8.71 6.11 3.84
N ILE A 80 -8.05 5.13 3.24
CA ILE A 80 -8.72 4.20 2.33
C ILE A 80 -8.51 2.77 2.80
N VAL A 81 -9.48 1.91 2.51
CA VAL A 81 -9.39 0.47 2.68
C VAL A 81 -9.35 -0.13 1.28
N VAL A 82 -8.32 -0.91 1.00
CA VAL A 82 -8.12 -1.52 -0.31
C VAL A 82 -8.22 -3.03 -0.19
N THR A 83 -9.05 -3.65 -1.02
CA THR A 83 -9.10 -5.10 -1.14
C THR A 83 -8.74 -5.50 -2.56
N GLY A 84 -8.11 -6.64 -2.71
CA GLY A 84 -7.72 -7.12 -4.04
C GLY A 84 -6.82 -8.33 -3.95
N HIS A 85 -5.98 -8.48 -4.95
CA HIS A 85 -5.01 -9.57 -5.06
C HIS A 85 -3.65 -9.04 -5.46
N VAL A 86 -2.62 -9.67 -4.94
CA VAL A 86 -1.24 -9.48 -5.40
C VAL A 86 -0.82 -10.75 -6.11
N THR A 87 -0.35 -10.62 -7.34
CA THR A 87 0.19 -11.73 -8.11
C THR A 87 1.62 -11.39 -8.48
N ALA A 88 2.57 -12.27 -8.17
CA ALA A 88 3.97 -12.02 -8.47
C ALA A 88 4.58 -13.20 -9.23
N PHE A 89 5.52 -12.87 -10.12
CA PHE A 89 6.23 -13.84 -10.96
C PHE A 89 7.72 -13.70 -10.72
N ASP A 90 8.44 -14.82 -10.75
CA ASP A 90 9.90 -14.80 -10.64
C ASP A 90 10.54 -14.47 -11.98
N HIS A 91 11.88 -14.45 -12.00
CA HIS A 91 12.62 -14.09 -13.21
C HIS A 91 12.54 -15.13 -14.33
N SER A 92 12.04 -16.31 -14.03
CA SER A 92 11.78 -17.35 -15.05
C SER A 92 10.37 -17.26 -15.61
N GLY A 93 9.53 -16.35 -15.08
CA GLY A 93 8.15 -16.20 -15.51
C GLY A 93 7.17 -17.09 -14.76
N LYS A 94 7.63 -17.79 -13.73
CA LYS A 94 6.77 -18.65 -12.93
C LYS A 94 6.03 -17.83 -11.88
N ARG A 95 4.74 -18.09 -11.71
CA ARG A 95 3.96 -17.44 -10.66
C ARG A 95 4.38 -18.01 -9.30
N ILE A 96 4.91 -17.16 -8.43
CA ILE A 96 5.42 -17.59 -7.13
C ILE A 96 4.59 -17.07 -5.97
N TYR A 97 3.65 -16.16 -6.24
CA TYR A 97 2.82 -15.61 -5.20
C TYR A 97 1.47 -15.20 -5.79
N ASP A 98 0.41 -15.55 -5.10
CA ASP A 98 -0.94 -15.14 -5.48
C ASP A 98 -1.77 -15.18 -4.20
N ALA A 99 -2.10 -14.02 -3.66
CA ALA A 99 -2.78 -13.95 -2.39
C ALA A 99 -3.72 -12.76 -2.35
N PRO A 100 -4.80 -12.87 -1.56
CA PRO A 100 -5.67 -11.74 -1.32
C PRO A 100 -4.91 -10.66 -0.55
N LEU A 101 -5.35 -9.43 -0.75
CA LEU A 101 -4.76 -8.26 -0.16
C LEU A 101 -5.84 -7.47 0.55
N VAL A 102 -5.60 -7.10 1.81
CA VAL A 102 -6.47 -6.17 2.53
C VAL A 102 -5.58 -5.19 3.27
N TRP A 103 -5.64 -3.93 2.88
CA TRP A 103 -4.81 -2.88 3.45
C TRP A 103 -5.66 -1.71 3.94
N ILE A 104 -5.21 -1.09 5.03
CA ILE A 104 -5.58 0.28 5.33
C ILE A 104 -4.40 1.14 4.91
N ALA A 105 -4.66 2.13 4.06
CA ALA A 105 -3.64 3.10 3.64
C ALA A 105 -4.04 4.46 4.19
N LEU A 106 -3.09 5.11 4.86
CA LEU A 106 -3.27 6.44 5.45
C LEU A 106 -2.46 7.45 4.65
N PHE A 107 -3.04 8.64 4.47
CA PHE A 107 -2.41 9.70 3.69
C PHE A 107 -2.34 10.98 4.50
N SER A 108 -1.35 11.80 4.20
CA SER A 108 -1.18 13.12 4.79
C SER A 108 -0.63 14.04 3.71
N GLN A 109 -1.32 15.14 3.43
CA GLN A 109 -0.89 16.15 2.46
C GLN A 109 -0.58 15.55 1.08
N GLY A 110 -1.40 14.61 0.63
CA GLY A 110 -1.25 13.99 -0.68
C GLY A 110 -0.13 12.96 -0.77
N ARG A 111 0.39 12.50 0.36
CA ARG A 111 1.44 11.48 0.39
C ARG A 111 1.02 10.31 1.28
N LEU A 112 1.50 9.14 0.95
CA LEU A 112 1.25 7.94 1.74
C LEU A 112 1.99 8.04 3.08
N LEU A 113 1.25 7.98 4.17
CA LEU A 113 1.80 8.04 5.52
C LEU A 113 1.97 6.67 6.15
N GLY A 114 1.12 5.71 5.79
CA GLY A 114 1.24 4.37 6.35
C GLY A 114 0.38 3.37 5.63
N VAL A 115 0.79 2.11 5.71
CA VAL A 115 0.00 0.98 5.20
C VAL A 115 0.08 -0.12 6.24
N THR A 116 -1.08 -0.69 6.56
CA THR A 116 -1.16 -1.84 7.47
C THR A 116 -2.01 -2.92 6.82
N SER A 117 -1.53 -4.15 6.86
CA SER A 117 -2.24 -5.30 6.31
C SER A 117 -3.20 -5.89 7.33
N TYR A 118 -4.31 -6.43 6.85
CA TYR A 118 -5.31 -7.08 7.69
C TYR A 118 -5.70 -8.42 7.10
N ALA A 119 -6.23 -9.29 7.95
CA ALA A 119 -6.63 -10.64 7.53
C ALA A 119 -7.91 -10.64 6.71
N SER A 120 -8.80 -9.67 6.93
CA SER A 120 -10.08 -9.61 6.23
C SER A 120 -10.54 -8.18 6.05
N ARG A 121 -11.47 -7.99 5.11
CA ARG A 121 -12.12 -6.71 4.88
C ARG A 121 -12.84 -6.23 6.15
N ALA A 122 -13.53 -7.12 6.83
CA ALA A 122 -14.24 -6.77 8.06
C ALA A 122 -13.29 -6.25 9.13
N ASP A 123 -12.15 -6.92 9.31
CA ASP A 123 -11.15 -6.50 10.29
C ASP A 123 -10.59 -5.11 9.93
N ALA A 124 -10.31 -4.87 8.66
CA ALA A 124 -9.80 -3.58 8.21
C ALA A 124 -10.83 -2.46 8.46
N LEU A 125 -12.08 -2.69 8.13
CA LEU A 125 -13.13 -1.69 8.33
C LEU A 125 -13.34 -1.39 9.82
N THR A 126 -13.29 -2.41 10.66
CA THR A 126 -13.40 -2.25 12.11
C THR A 126 -12.23 -1.40 12.64
N ALA A 127 -11.01 -1.72 12.22
CA ALA A 127 -9.82 -0.98 12.65
C ALA A 127 -9.87 0.47 12.19
N ALA A 128 -10.34 0.73 10.95
CA ALA A 128 -10.46 2.08 10.44
C ALA A 128 -11.48 2.90 11.24
N ALA A 129 -12.60 2.28 11.59
CA ALA A 129 -13.62 2.94 12.40
C ALA A 129 -13.11 3.26 13.81
N GLU A 130 -12.39 2.33 14.42
CA GLU A 130 -11.81 2.53 15.74
C GLU A 130 -10.78 3.67 15.74
N ALA A 131 -9.94 3.72 14.72
CA ALA A 131 -8.95 4.78 14.60
C ALA A 131 -9.62 6.15 14.48
N ARG A 132 -10.71 6.24 13.73
CA ARG A 132 -11.45 7.50 13.61
C ARG A 132 -12.07 7.91 14.95
N SER A 133 -12.61 6.95 15.69
CA SER A 133 -13.19 7.21 17.00
C SER A 133 -12.15 7.74 17.98
N GLU A 134 -10.94 7.22 17.92
CA GLU A 134 -9.86 7.67 18.80
C GLU A 134 -9.41 9.10 18.49
N VAL A 135 -9.47 9.48 17.23
CA VAL A 135 -9.08 10.82 16.80
C VAL A 135 -10.12 11.85 17.24
N ASP A 136 -11.37 11.46 17.21
CA ASP A 136 -12.46 12.32 17.63
C ASP A 136 -12.56 12.40 19.14
#